data_4eaab7b11b046d878e17701e36eb74ba
#
_entry.id   4eaab7b11b046d878e17701e36eb74ba
#
_cell.length_a   1.000
_cell.length_b   1.000
_cell.length_c   1.000
_cell.angle_alpha   90.00
_cell.angle_beta   90.00
_cell.angle_gamma   90.00
#
_symmetry.space_group_name_H-M   'P 1'
#
loop_
_entity.id
_entity.type
_entity.pdbx_description
1 polymer ?
#
loop_
_entity_poly.entity_id
_entity_poly.type
_entity_poly.pdbx_seq_one_letter_code
_entity_poly.pdbx_strand_id
1 'polypeptide(L)'
;MSRRFTRPYAQALLSSAGNDVEAQSVRAELALYAEAAQQIPALDRLAASPAIPLEVKETILAEVCKKLEIGNLGHSLLALLMRNFRLIHLGAVLEAIDQILNRRLGVVVAEVTSAHPLGDEQRDRLQNVLAGILDQSVDLTLKTDPKLLGGFVARIGS
;
A
#
# COMPACT_ATOMS: atom_id res chain seq x y z
N MET A 1 -12.62 6.78 3.34
CA MET A 1 -13.19 5.47 2.98
C MET A 1 -12.98 4.47 4.09
N SER A 2 -13.94 3.58 4.36
CA SER A 2 -13.94 2.83 5.62
C SER A 2 -12.83 1.76 5.69
N ARG A 3 -11.86 1.92 6.59
CA ARG A 3 -10.83 0.93 6.98
C ARG A 3 -11.43 -0.46 7.34
N ARG A 4 -12.75 -0.53 7.54
CA ARG A 4 -13.44 -1.75 7.97
C ARG A 4 -13.41 -2.89 6.96
N PHE A 5 -13.40 -2.61 5.65
CA PHE A 5 -13.43 -3.68 4.65
C PHE A 5 -12.05 -3.99 4.02
N THR A 6 -11.07 -3.07 4.07
CA THR A 6 -9.73 -3.32 3.51
C THR A 6 -8.88 -4.20 4.42
N ARG A 7 -9.02 -4.03 5.74
CA ARG A 7 -8.25 -4.77 6.73
C ARG A 7 -8.42 -6.29 6.67
N PRO A 8 -9.64 -6.86 6.45
CA PRO A 8 -9.79 -8.30 6.28
C PRO A 8 -9.00 -8.88 5.09
N TYR A 9 -8.95 -8.15 3.95
CA TYR A 9 -8.16 -8.57 2.79
C TYR A 9 -6.66 -8.53 3.07
N ALA A 10 -6.18 -7.46 3.71
CA ALA A 10 -4.80 -7.36 4.14
C ALA A 10 -4.41 -8.47 5.12
N GLN A 11 -5.26 -8.76 6.10
CA GLN A 11 -5.04 -9.86 7.06
C GLN A 11 -5.05 -11.22 6.37
N ALA A 12 -5.95 -11.47 5.42
CA ALA A 12 -6.01 -12.72 4.67
C ALA A 12 -4.71 -12.94 3.88
N LEU A 13 -4.21 -11.91 3.18
CA LEU A 13 -2.92 -11.99 2.49
C LEU A 13 -1.80 -12.35 3.46
N LEU A 14 -1.67 -11.58 4.55
CA LEU A 14 -0.61 -11.75 5.54
C LEU A 14 -0.67 -13.08 6.30
N SER A 15 -1.85 -13.69 6.38
CA SER A 15 -2.03 -15.03 6.96
C SER A 15 -1.70 -16.14 5.97
N SER A 16 -1.82 -15.87 4.67
CA SER A 16 -1.52 -16.83 3.59
C SER A 16 -0.07 -16.79 3.17
N ALA A 17 0.62 -15.66 3.38
CA ALA A 17 2.07 -15.55 3.19
C ALA A 17 2.80 -16.32 4.30
N GLY A 18 3.82 -17.10 3.93
CA GLY A 18 4.59 -17.92 4.86
C GLY A 18 5.42 -17.11 5.86
N ASN A 19 5.79 -15.88 5.49
CA ASN A 19 6.55 -14.94 6.31
C ASN A 19 6.38 -13.49 5.83
N ASP A 20 6.90 -12.55 6.60
CA ASP A 20 6.78 -11.11 6.27
C ASP A 20 7.58 -10.71 5.01
N VAL A 21 8.65 -11.42 4.66
CA VAL A 21 9.42 -11.17 3.42
C VAL A 21 8.58 -11.54 2.20
N GLU A 22 7.93 -12.70 2.22
CA GLU A 22 7.00 -13.11 1.16
C GLU A 22 5.83 -12.13 1.05
N ALA A 23 5.27 -11.70 2.17
CA ALA A 23 4.21 -10.70 2.20
C ALA A 23 4.63 -9.37 1.57
N GLN A 24 5.86 -8.91 1.81
CA GLN A 24 6.42 -7.71 1.19
C GLN A 24 6.61 -7.91 -0.33
N SER A 25 7.08 -9.07 -0.78
CA SER A 25 7.21 -9.39 -2.20
C SER A 25 5.85 -9.33 -2.90
N VAL A 26 4.85 -10.02 -2.35
CA VAL A 26 3.48 -10.01 -2.91
C VAL A 26 2.88 -8.60 -2.90
N ARG A 27 3.15 -7.82 -1.86
CA ARG A 27 2.73 -6.42 -1.80
C ARG A 27 3.34 -5.59 -2.93
N ALA A 28 4.63 -5.80 -3.26
CA ALA A 28 5.30 -5.13 -4.37
C ALA A 28 4.69 -5.53 -5.73
N GLU A 29 4.41 -6.82 -5.93
CA GLU A 29 3.71 -7.32 -7.13
C GLU A 29 2.33 -6.67 -7.31
N LEU A 30 1.56 -6.55 -6.23
CA LEU A 30 0.24 -5.91 -6.25
C LEU A 30 0.34 -4.40 -6.56
N ALA A 31 1.43 -3.74 -6.15
CA ALA A 31 1.68 -2.35 -6.50
C ALA A 31 1.88 -2.17 -8.02
N LEU A 32 2.56 -3.11 -8.69
CA LEU A 32 2.70 -3.09 -10.15
C LEU A 32 1.34 -3.16 -10.85
N TYR A 33 0.42 -3.98 -10.34
CA TYR A 33 -0.94 -4.01 -10.87
C TYR A 33 -1.67 -2.67 -10.66
N ALA A 34 -1.53 -2.05 -9.48
CA ALA A 34 -2.15 -0.76 -9.19
C ALA A 34 -1.61 0.35 -10.11
N GLU A 35 -0.31 0.36 -10.40
CA GLU A 35 0.30 1.29 -11.37
C GLU A 35 -0.22 1.04 -12.79
N ALA A 36 -0.28 -0.22 -13.22
CA ALA A 36 -0.82 -0.58 -14.53
C ALA A 36 -2.30 -0.14 -14.68
N ALA A 37 -3.12 -0.28 -13.63
CA ALA A 37 -4.50 0.15 -13.63
C ALA A 37 -4.64 1.68 -13.74
N GLN A 38 -3.72 2.45 -13.14
CA GLN A 38 -3.67 3.91 -13.29
C GLN A 38 -3.35 4.33 -14.74
N GLN A 39 -2.44 3.59 -15.40
CA GLN A 39 -2.05 3.87 -16.78
C GLN A 39 -3.09 3.40 -17.79
N ILE A 40 -3.85 2.36 -17.46
CA ILE A 40 -4.85 1.72 -18.31
C ILE A 40 -6.22 1.75 -17.60
N PRO A 41 -6.97 2.87 -17.66
CA PRO A 41 -8.28 3.00 -17.00
C PRO A 41 -9.33 1.98 -17.48
N ALA A 42 -9.07 1.29 -18.58
CA ALA A 42 -9.91 0.21 -19.05
C ALA A 42 -9.92 -1.00 -18.11
N LEU A 43 -8.85 -1.24 -17.33
CA LEU A 43 -8.77 -2.32 -16.34
C LEU A 43 -9.75 -2.09 -15.19
N ASP A 44 -9.84 -0.87 -14.68
CA ASP A 44 -10.79 -0.53 -13.61
C ASP A 44 -12.23 -0.60 -14.10
N ARG A 45 -12.51 -0.11 -15.33
CA ARG A 45 -13.82 -0.21 -15.95
C ARG A 45 -14.25 -1.65 -16.20
N LEU A 46 -13.33 -2.50 -16.66
CA LEU A 46 -13.56 -3.94 -16.79
C LEU A 46 -13.96 -4.57 -15.45
N ALA A 47 -13.18 -4.30 -14.42
CA ALA A 47 -13.40 -4.86 -13.08
C ALA A 47 -14.76 -4.40 -12.49
N ALA A 48 -15.11 -3.13 -12.67
CA ALA A 48 -16.34 -2.53 -12.13
C ALA A 48 -17.61 -2.89 -12.92
N SER A 49 -17.51 -3.27 -14.21
CA SER A 49 -18.68 -3.49 -15.07
C SER A 49 -19.45 -4.76 -14.69
N PRO A 50 -20.71 -4.69 -14.32
CA PRO A 50 -21.55 -5.88 -14.11
C PRO A 50 -21.96 -6.58 -15.41
N ALA A 51 -21.84 -5.91 -16.55
CA ALA A 51 -22.23 -6.45 -17.87
C ALA A 51 -21.24 -7.46 -18.43
N ILE A 52 -20.00 -7.49 -17.90
CA ILE A 52 -18.96 -8.40 -18.37
C ILE A 52 -18.98 -9.66 -17.49
N PRO A 53 -19.10 -10.86 -18.10
CA PRO A 53 -19.08 -12.13 -17.38
C PRO A 53 -17.81 -12.28 -16.53
N LEU A 54 -17.92 -12.91 -15.36
CA LEU A 54 -16.80 -13.09 -14.44
C LEU A 54 -15.65 -13.88 -15.08
N GLU A 55 -15.96 -14.91 -15.85
CA GLU A 55 -14.96 -15.73 -16.55
C GLU A 55 -14.08 -14.91 -17.49
N VAL A 56 -14.68 -13.96 -18.23
CA VAL A 56 -13.92 -13.06 -19.11
C VAL A 56 -13.01 -12.14 -18.29
N LYS A 57 -13.50 -11.60 -17.19
CA LYS A 57 -12.70 -10.77 -16.28
C LYS A 57 -11.52 -11.54 -15.71
N GLU A 58 -11.74 -12.78 -15.27
CA GLU A 58 -10.71 -13.64 -14.70
C GLU A 58 -9.66 -14.01 -15.74
N THR A 59 -10.06 -14.28 -16.98
CA THR A 59 -9.12 -14.54 -18.08
C THR A 59 -8.22 -13.34 -18.34
N ILE A 60 -8.79 -12.14 -18.42
CA ILE A 60 -8.02 -10.91 -18.64
C ILE A 60 -7.11 -10.63 -17.44
N LEU A 61 -7.60 -10.81 -16.22
CA LEU A 61 -6.78 -10.66 -15.01
C LEU A 61 -5.59 -11.61 -15.03
N ALA A 62 -5.79 -12.87 -15.38
CA ALA A 62 -4.73 -13.86 -15.47
C ALA A 62 -3.64 -13.46 -16.48
N GLU A 63 -4.03 -12.96 -17.66
CA GLU A 63 -3.09 -12.46 -18.65
C GLU A 63 -2.30 -11.24 -18.18
N VAL A 64 -2.96 -10.30 -17.48
CA VAL A 64 -2.29 -9.13 -16.87
C VAL A 64 -1.31 -9.58 -15.79
N CYS A 65 -1.72 -10.46 -14.88
CA CYS A 65 -0.86 -11.00 -13.83
C CYS A 65 0.36 -11.72 -14.41
N LYS A 66 0.17 -12.50 -15.48
CA LYS A 66 1.28 -13.19 -16.18
C LYS A 66 2.27 -12.19 -16.77
N LYS A 67 1.81 -11.12 -17.39
CA LYS A 67 2.69 -10.07 -17.95
C LYS A 67 3.44 -9.28 -16.90
N LEU A 68 2.85 -9.08 -15.74
CA LEU A 68 3.44 -8.37 -14.60
C LEU A 68 4.22 -9.30 -13.66
N GLU A 69 4.32 -10.59 -13.98
CA GLU A 69 4.98 -11.62 -13.17
C GLU A 69 4.43 -11.72 -11.74
N ILE A 70 3.11 -11.47 -11.57
CA ILE A 70 2.41 -11.56 -10.29
C ILE A 70 2.21 -13.04 -9.92
N GLY A 71 2.69 -13.43 -8.75
CA GLY A 71 2.59 -14.79 -8.24
C GLY A 71 1.17 -15.21 -7.86
N ASN A 72 0.99 -16.49 -7.53
CA ASN A 72 -0.32 -17.09 -7.26
C ASN A 72 -1.07 -16.40 -6.10
N LEU A 73 -0.36 -15.96 -5.06
CA LEU A 73 -0.98 -15.31 -3.90
C LEU A 73 -1.49 -13.92 -4.27
N GLY A 74 -0.70 -13.14 -5.03
CA GLY A 74 -1.11 -11.84 -5.54
C GLY A 74 -2.31 -11.97 -6.49
N HIS A 75 -2.25 -12.91 -7.45
CA HIS A 75 -3.36 -13.21 -8.37
C HIS A 75 -4.64 -13.59 -7.61
N SER A 76 -4.55 -14.44 -6.59
CA SER A 76 -5.70 -14.88 -5.79
C SER A 76 -6.38 -13.71 -5.07
N LEU A 77 -5.60 -12.77 -4.51
CA LEU A 77 -6.15 -11.58 -3.88
C LEU A 77 -6.82 -10.65 -4.90
N LEU A 78 -6.20 -10.42 -6.06
CA LEU A 78 -6.79 -9.60 -7.13
C LEU A 78 -8.11 -10.22 -7.63
N ALA A 79 -8.14 -11.53 -7.86
CA ALA A 79 -9.36 -12.26 -8.24
C ALA A 79 -10.47 -12.14 -7.19
N LEU A 80 -10.11 -12.27 -5.91
CA LEU A 80 -11.06 -12.10 -4.81
C LEU A 80 -11.62 -10.67 -4.74
N LEU A 81 -10.79 -9.66 -4.92
CA LEU A 81 -11.22 -8.26 -4.98
C LEU A 81 -12.12 -8.01 -6.20
N MET A 82 -11.78 -8.59 -7.35
CA MET A 82 -12.57 -8.47 -8.58
C MET A 82 -13.95 -9.10 -8.44
N ARG A 83 -14.06 -10.31 -7.91
CA ARG A 83 -15.34 -11.00 -7.63
C ARG A 83 -16.26 -10.19 -6.73
N ASN A 84 -15.68 -9.45 -5.78
CA ASN A 84 -16.41 -8.60 -4.86
C ASN A 84 -16.62 -7.16 -5.37
N PHE A 85 -16.29 -6.85 -6.62
CA PHE A 85 -16.33 -5.48 -7.17
C PHE A 85 -15.54 -4.45 -6.33
N ARG A 86 -14.42 -4.87 -5.74
CA ARG A 86 -13.58 -4.07 -4.84
C ARG A 86 -12.18 -3.82 -5.38
N LEU A 87 -11.89 -4.24 -6.61
CA LEU A 87 -10.55 -4.09 -7.19
C LEU A 87 -10.11 -2.63 -7.29
N ILE A 88 -11.06 -1.70 -7.53
CA ILE A 88 -10.82 -0.25 -7.52
C ILE A 88 -10.28 0.28 -6.17
N HIS A 89 -10.40 -0.50 -5.11
CA HIS A 89 -9.92 -0.15 -3.78
C HIS A 89 -8.58 -0.81 -3.44
N LEU A 90 -7.88 -1.37 -4.43
CA LEU A 90 -6.60 -2.05 -4.23
C LEU A 90 -5.58 -1.15 -3.51
N GLY A 91 -5.50 0.13 -3.86
CA GLY A 91 -4.62 1.08 -3.17
C GLY A 91 -4.86 1.13 -1.65
N ALA A 92 -6.13 1.18 -1.23
CA ALA A 92 -6.47 1.18 0.20
C ALA A 92 -6.18 -0.18 0.87
N VAL A 93 -6.19 -1.29 0.12
CA VAL A 93 -5.77 -2.61 0.64
C VAL A 93 -4.25 -2.65 0.82
N LEU A 94 -3.48 -2.09 -0.14
CA LEU A 94 -2.03 -1.97 -0.04
C LEU A 94 -1.62 -1.13 1.19
N GLU A 95 -2.27 0.01 1.41
CA GLU A 95 -2.04 0.81 2.63
C GLU A 95 -2.33 0.01 3.91
N ALA A 96 -3.38 -0.80 3.92
CA ALA A 96 -3.69 -1.64 5.08
C ALA A 96 -2.64 -2.75 5.31
N ILE A 97 -2.09 -3.32 4.22
CA ILE A 97 -0.98 -4.29 4.29
C ILE A 97 0.26 -3.62 4.90
N ASP A 98 0.64 -2.44 4.39
CA ASP A 98 1.79 -1.68 4.89
C ASP A 98 1.67 -1.36 6.38
N GLN A 99 0.47 -0.91 6.81
CA GLN A 99 0.21 -0.61 8.22
C GLN A 99 0.38 -1.85 9.13
N ILE A 100 -0.06 -3.02 8.68
CA ILE A 100 0.07 -4.24 9.48
C ILE A 100 1.53 -4.74 9.48
N LEU A 101 2.21 -4.72 8.33
CA LEU A 101 3.61 -5.10 8.22
C LEU A 101 4.51 -4.21 9.08
N ASN A 102 4.37 -2.89 8.97
CA ASN A 102 5.14 -1.95 9.77
C ASN A 102 4.94 -2.18 11.28
N ARG A 103 3.70 -2.46 11.68
CA ARG A 103 3.39 -2.78 13.09
C ARG A 103 4.04 -4.08 13.55
N ARG A 104 4.09 -5.12 12.69
CA ARG A 104 4.77 -6.40 13.00
C ARG A 104 6.28 -6.25 13.11
N LEU A 105 6.86 -5.42 12.24
CA LEU A 105 8.30 -5.14 12.19
C LEU A 105 8.74 -4.13 13.25
N GLY A 106 7.82 -3.59 14.06
CA GLY A 106 8.14 -2.53 15.03
C GLY A 106 8.57 -1.22 14.36
N VAL A 107 8.18 -0.99 13.10
CA VAL A 107 8.45 0.25 12.38
C VAL A 107 7.31 1.23 12.59
N VAL A 108 7.60 2.40 13.12
CA VAL A 108 6.65 3.50 13.30
C VAL A 108 6.73 4.43 12.11
N VAL A 109 5.61 4.67 11.46
CA VAL A 109 5.53 5.71 10.40
C VAL A 109 5.30 7.06 11.06
N ALA A 110 6.20 8.01 10.80
CA ALA A 110 6.07 9.39 11.23
C ALA A 110 5.88 10.30 10.02
N GLU A 111 4.72 10.96 9.94
CA GLU A 111 4.47 12.01 8.95
C GLU A 111 5.02 13.34 9.47
N VAL A 112 6.00 13.89 8.77
CA VAL A 112 6.62 15.18 9.11
C VAL A 112 6.25 16.21 8.07
N THR A 113 5.57 17.26 8.52
CA THR A 113 5.25 18.42 7.68
C THR A 113 6.21 19.56 8.05
N SER A 114 6.95 20.09 7.08
CA SER A 114 7.88 21.20 7.24
C SER A 114 7.51 22.39 6.38
N ALA A 115 7.94 23.59 6.76
CA ALA A 115 7.75 24.81 5.98
C ALA A 115 8.54 24.81 4.66
N HIS A 116 9.69 24.15 4.63
CA HIS A 116 10.58 24.00 3.48
C HIS A 116 10.96 22.54 3.27
N PRO A 117 11.33 22.13 2.04
CA PRO A 117 11.84 20.80 1.80
C PRO A 117 13.06 20.52 2.70
N LEU A 118 13.06 19.37 3.36
CA LEU A 118 14.19 18.93 4.18
C LEU A 118 15.22 18.23 3.29
N GLY A 119 16.50 18.61 3.44
CA GLY A 119 17.58 17.89 2.80
C GLY A 119 17.83 16.52 3.45
N ASP A 120 18.56 15.64 2.75
CA ASP A 120 18.82 14.26 3.19
C ASP A 120 19.45 14.20 4.58
N GLU A 121 20.44 15.05 4.87
CA GLU A 121 21.08 15.10 6.19
C GLU A 121 20.11 15.50 7.32
N GLN A 122 19.18 16.41 7.04
CA GLN A 122 18.16 16.85 8.00
C GLN A 122 17.14 15.74 8.25
N ARG A 123 16.77 15.03 7.18
CA ARG A 123 15.90 13.85 7.24
C ARG A 123 16.51 12.77 8.12
N ASP A 124 17.78 12.40 7.88
CA ASP A 124 18.47 11.35 8.64
C ASP A 124 18.62 11.72 10.13
N ARG A 125 18.95 12.97 10.41
CA ARG A 125 19.00 13.46 11.80
C ARG A 125 17.66 13.35 12.49
N LEU A 126 16.59 13.78 11.81
CA LEU A 126 15.23 13.75 12.36
C LEU A 126 14.78 12.31 12.61
N GLN A 127 15.07 11.40 11.67
CA GLN A 127 14.78 9.97 11.81
C GLN A 127 15.49 9.37 13.03
N ASN A 128 16.77 9.65 13.21
CA ASN A 128 17.56 9.15 14.33
C ASN A 128 17.05 9.70 15.67
N VAL A 129 16.69 10.98 15.74
CA VAL A 129 16.12 11.58 16.96
C VAL A 129 14.78 10.94 17.31
N LEU A 130 13.89 10.78 16.33
CA LEU A 130 12.58 10.15 16.57
C LEU A 130 12.72 8.68 16.92
N ALA A 131 13.63 7.95 16.28
CA ALA A 131 13.91 6.55 16.62
C ALA A 131 14.43 6.41 18.06
N GLY A 132 15.30 7.33 18.51
CA GLY A 132 15.79 7.35 19.89
C GLY A 132 14.72 7.69 20.93
N ILE A 133 13.78 8.56 20.60
CA ILE A 133 12.67 8.92 21.50
C ILE A 133 11.65 7.79 21.61
N LEU A 134 11.38 7.07 20.50
CA LEU A 134 10.35 6.05 20.42
C LEU A 134 10.87 4.64 20.76
N ASP A 135 12.18 4.47 20.83
CA ASP A 135 12.85 3.17 20.97
C ASP A 135 12.37 2.14 19.90
N GLN A 136 12.13 2.64 18.70
CA GLN A 136 11.62 1.88 17.54
C GLN A 136 12.21 2.43 16.25
N SER A 137 12.26 1.60 15.22
CA SER A 137 12.60 2.07 13.87
C SER A 137 11.51 3.02 13.36
N VAL A 138 11.92 4.16 12.78
CA VAL A 138 11.01 5.17 12.28
C VAL A 138 11.16 5.29 10.77
N ASP A 139 10.04 5.18 10.05
CA ASP A 139 9.97 5.53 8.64
C ASP A 139 9.36 6.93 8.49
N LEU A 140 10.06 7.83 7.78
CA LEU A 140 9.65 9.22 7.64
C LEU A 140 8.94 9.46 6.32
N THR A 141 7.70 9.94 6.40
CA THR A 141 6.99 10.54 5.26
C THR A 141 7.09 12.05 5.37
N LEU A 142 7.78 12.68 4.43
CA LEU A 142 7.98 14.13 4.39
C LEU A 142 6.90 14.81 3.56
N LYS A 143 6.29 15.86 4.13
CA LYS A 143 5.38 16.77 3.43
C LYS A 143 5.87 18.20 3.59
N THR A 144 5.64 19.03 2.58
CA THR A 144 5.94 20.46 2.64
C THR A 144 4.64 21.25 2.65
N ASP A 145 4.47 22.12 3.65
CA ASP A 145 3.36 23.07 3.72
C ASP A 145 3.90 24.49 3.91
N PRO A 146 3.89 25.32 2.85
CA PRO A 146 4.38 26.71 2.92
C PRO A 146 3.58 27.61 3.87
N LYS A 147 2.43 27.15 4.36
CA LYS A 147 1.62 27.90 5.36
C LYS A 147 2.20 27.82 6.76
N LEU A 148 3.12 26.90 7.02
CA LEU A 148 3.86 26.89 8.27
C LEU A 148 4.84 28.06 8.32
N LEU A 149 4.75 28.86 9.36
CA LEU A 149 5.65 30.02 9.57
C LEU A 149 7.11 29.61 9.83
N GLY A 150 7.36 28.34 10.14
CA GLY A 150 8.68 27.76 10.41
C GLY A 150 8.59 26.48 11.24
N GLY A 151 9.70 25.76 11.35
CA GLY A 151 9.76 24.51 12.08
C GLY A 151 9.16 23.32 11.32
N PHE A 152 8.79 22.28 12.09
CA PHE A 152 8.13 21.08 11.54
C PHE A 152 7.09 20.55 12.53
N VAL A 153 6.10 19.85 12.01
CA VAL A 153 5.10 19.11 12.80
C VAL A 153 5.25 17.64 12.49
N ALA A 154 5.57 16.82 13.50
CA ALA A 154 5.63 15.38 13.37
C ALA A 154 4.35 14.75 13.94
N ARG A 155 3.69 13.91 13.15
CA ARG A 155 2.57 13.06 13.56
C ARG A 155 3.02 11.63 13.56
N ILE A 156 2.92 10.97 14.70
CA ILE A 156 3.38 9.61 14.94
C ILE A 156 2.16 8.70 15.07
N GLY A 157 2.18 7.61 14.28
CA GLY A 157 1.12 6.63 14.28
C GLY A 157 -0.02 6.93 13.30
N SER A 158 -0.79 5.92 13.06
CA SER A 158 -1.96 5.94 12.15
C SER A 158 -3.20 6.48 12.82
#